data_bb8957bb0fa3a13f5432678041058f91
#
_entry.id   bb8957bb0fa3a13f5432678041058f91
#
_cell.length_a   1.000
_cell.length_b   1.000
_cell.length_c   1.000
_cell.angle_alpha   90.00
_cell.angle_beta   90.00
_cell.angle_gamma   90.00
#
_symmetry.space_group_name_H-M   'P 1'
#
loop_
_entity.id
_entity.type
_entity.pdbx_description
1 polymer ?
#
loop_
_entity_poly.entity_id
_entity_poly.type
_entity_poly.pdbx_seq_one_letter_code
_entity_poly.pdbx_strand_id
1 'polypeptide(L)'
;MFKYLNHEEVQKLSFDWKYKGYSVIDLITPEEADLISKNLDDLRIKRNSIDKNYGEYDPYMHPHKESELVSKILGHPKILEAMEFVMNSEIQGIQTWAYFKPPGELGRDAHQDAFYNQTEWNKTANVSISLDDTDESNGGIWFYESSHLLPILPIEVDEERTKLNPIMWRNERGKASVLPEGHSFPLVTPRTKKGQAVFLHSHIVHGSEDNNSDRFRRSILSGYICKGTKFRKGEHMKREPIDVYDLKLKYWEIKKLQ
;
A
#
# COMPACT_ATOMS: atom_id res chain seq x y z
N MET A 1 -21.03 -11.06 -12.63
CA MET A 1 -20.05 -11.19 -13.73
C MET A 1 -19.03 -10.06 -13.56
N PHE A 2 -17.76 -10.37 -13.47
CA PHE A 2 -16.69 -9.38 -13.35
C PHE A 2 -16.52 -8.62 -14.66
N LYS A 3 -16.30 -7.32 -14.59
CA LYS A 3 -16.19 -6.43 -15.75
C LYS A 3 -14.73 -6.08 -16.07
N TYR A 4 -13.88 -6.01 -15.08
CA TYR A 4 -12.49 -5.55 -15.16
C TYR A 4 -11.47 -6.63 -14.82
N LEU A 5 -11.85 -7.63 -14.02
CA LEU A 5 -11.04 -8.81 -13.72
C LEU A 5 -11.41 -9.94 -14.71
N ASN A 6 -10.41 -10.59 -15.27
CA ASN A 6 -10.61 -11.82 -16.03
C ASN A 6 -10.74 -13.04 -15.10
N HIS A 7 -11.09 -14.20 -15.66
CA HIS A 7 -11.35 -15.41 -14.88
C HIS A 7 -10.13 -15.89 -14.08
N GLU A 8 -8.95 -15.84 -14.69
CA GLU A 8 -7.69 -16.28 -14.04
C GLU A 8 -7.33 -15.35 -12.87
N GLU A 9 -7.50 -14.05 -13.04
CA GLU A 9 -7.27 -13.06 -11.98
C GLU A 9 -8.23 -13.24 -10.81
N VAL A 10 -9.51 -13.54 -11.08
CA VAL A 10 -10.50 -13.83 -10.03
C VAL A 10 -10.12 -15.08 -9.24
N GLN A 11 -9.76 -16.16 -9.93
CA GLN A 11 -9.32 -17.41 -9.28
C GLN A 11 -8.05 -17.18 -8.45
N LYS A 12 -7.06 -16.53 -9.04
CA LYS A 12 -5.81 -16.18 -8.37
C LYS A 12 -6.05 -15.33 -7.13
N LEU A 13 -6.81 -14.24 -7.28
CA LEU A 13 -7.11 -13.31 -6.20
C LEU A 13 -7.86 -14.01 -5.06
N SER A 14 -8.86 -14.84 -5.39
CA SER A 14 -9.63 -15.62 -4.41
C SER A 14 -8.75 -16.58 -3.62
N PHE A 15 -7.89 -17.33 -4.31
CA PHE A 15 -6.97 -18.29 -3.68
C PHE A 15 -5.93 -17.56 -2.82
N ASP A 16 -5.24 -16.60 -3.40
CA ASP A 16 -4.15 -15.86 -2.75
C ASP A 16 -4.65 -15.11 -1.51
N TRP A 17 -5.81 -14.42 -1.62
CA TRP A 17 -6.42 -13.70 -0.49
C TRP A 17 -6.74 -14.60 0.68
N LYS A 18 -7.33 -15.76 0.39
CA LYS A 18 -7.72 -16.74 1.42
C LYS A 18 -6.54 -17.42 2.08
N TYR A 19 -5.51 -17.79 1.31
CA TYR A 19 -4.45 -18.67 1.80
C TYR A 19 -3.13 -17.94 2.06
N LYS A 20 -2.82 -16.86 1.33
CA LYS A 20 -1.56 -16.12 1.49
C LYS A 20 -1.73 -14.79 2.20
N GLY A 21 -2.87 -14.11 2.00
CA GLY A 21 -3.16 -12.77 2.52
C GLY A 21 -2.67 -11.64 1.62
N TYR A 22 -2.12 -11.93 0.44
CA TYR A 22 -1.78 -10.96 -0.59
C TYR A 22 -1.88 -11.59 -1.98
N SER A 23 -2.05 -10.76 -3.02
CA SER A 23 -2.02 -11.20 -4.42
C SER A 23 -1.36 -10.15 -5.30
N VAL A 24 -0.71 -10.57 -6.39
CA VAL A 24 -0.10 -9.68 -7.39
C VAL A 24 -0.90 -9.76 -8.68
N ILE A 25 -1.34 -8.60 -9.19
CA ILE A 25 -2.17 -8.49 -10.41
C ILE A 25 -1.63 -7.37 -11.30
N ASP A 26 -1.69 -7.55 -12.62
CA ASP A 26 -1.43 -6.50 -13.60
C ASP A 26 -2.50 -5.42 -13.51
N LEU A 27 -2.11 -4.15 -13.38
CA LEU A 27 -3.06 -3.08 -13.12
C LEU A 27 -3.00 -1.94 -14.14
N ILE A 28 -1.84 -1.35 -14.32
CA ILE A 28 -1.60 -0.21 -15.21
C ILE A 28 -0.43 -0.52 -16.15
N THR A 29 -0.33 0.22 -17.24
CA THR A 29 0.80 0.06 -18.15
C THR A 29 2.08 0.66 -17.59
N PRO A 30 3.27 0.24 -18.08
CA PRO A 30 4.53 0.87 -17.70
C PRO A 30 4.57 2.38 -17.97
N GLU A 31 3.96 2.83 -19.07
CA GLU A 31 3.87 4.24 -19.45
C GLU A 31 3.01 5.05 -18.46
N GLU A 32 1.89 4.47 -18.01
CA GLU A 32 1.04 5.08 -16.97
C GLU A 32 1.81 5.16 -15.63
N ALA A 33 2.58 4.13 -15.29
CA ALA A 33 3.43 4.14 -14.09
C ALA A 33 4.52 5.23 -14.17
N ASP A 34 5.11 5.46 -15.35
CA ASP A 34 6.08 6.54 -15.57
C ASP A 34 5.45 7.93 -15.42
N LEU A 35 4.24 8.13 -15.93
CA LEU A 35 3.50 9.38 -15.76
C LEU A 35 3.19 9.66 -14.28
N ILE A 36 2.77 8.63 -13.54
CA ILE A 36 2.51 8.73 -12.11
C ILE A 36 3.80 9.03 -11.34
N SER A 37 4.89 8.33 -11.65
CA SER A 37 6.21 8.55 -11.03
C SER A 37 6.66 9.99 -11.18
N LYS A 38 6.58 10.52 -12.41
CA LYS A 38 6.94 11.92 -12.69
C LYS A 38 6.08 12.90 -11.90
N ASN A 39 4.76 12.69 -11.88
CA ASN A 39 3.85 13.56 -11.13
C ASN A 39 4.14 13.55 -9.63
N LEU A 40 4.46 12.38 -9.06
CA LEU A 40 4.82 12.26 -7.66
C LEU A 40 6.17 12.90 -7.34
N ASP A 41 7.14 12.82 -8.23
CA ASP A 41 8.44 13.52 -8.09
C ASP A 41 8.23 15.04 -8.11
N ASP A 42 7.40 15.56 -9.02
CA ASP A 42 7.08 17.00 -9.07
C ASP A 42 6.42 17.47 -7.76
N LEU A 43 5.47 16.71 -7.21
CA LEU A 43 4.83 16.99 -5.92
C LEU A 43 5.84 16.98 -4.76
N ARG A 44 6.72 15.97 -4.72
CA ARG A 44 7.77 15.85 -3.70
C ARG A 44 8.73 17.03 -3.74
N ILE A 45 9.21 17.41 -4.92
CA ILE A 45 10.10 18.56 -5.12
C ILE A 45 9.43 19.85 -4.65
N LYS A 46 8.17 20.07 -5.04
CA LYS A 46 7.36 21.21 -4.60
C LYS A 46 7.24 21.25 -3.09
N ARG A 47 6.84 20.17 -2.43
CA ARG A 47 6.74 20.07 -0.97
C ARG A 47 8.06 20.44 -0.30
N ASN A 48 9.16 19.84 -0.73
CA ASN A 48 10.49 20.04 -0.13
C ASN A 48 11.05 21.44 -0.38
N SER A 49 10.54 22.17 -1.38
CA SER A 49 10.87 23.58 -1.59
C SER A 49 10.20 24.49 -0.55
N ILE A 50 9.02 24.11 -0.08
CA ILE A 50 8.19 24.90 0.85
C ILE A 50 8.54 24.53 2.31
N ASP A 51 8.64 23.24 2.62
CA ASP A 51 8.90 22.75 3.97
C ASP A 51 10.23 21.96 4.03
N LYS A 52 11.22 22.56 4.67
CA LYS A 52 12.57 22.01 4.82
C LYS A 52 12.69 20.94 5.91
N ASN A 53 11.63 20.64 6.65
CA ASN A 53 11.60 19.57 7.61
C ASN A 53 11.49 18.17 6.95
N TYR A 54 11.12 18.13 5.68
CA TYR A 54 11.10 16.86 4.92
C TYR A 54 12.48 16.53 4.35
N GLY A 55 12.89 15.27 4.51
CA GLY A 55 14.02 14.70 3.78
C GLY A 55 13.71 14.60 2.29
N GLU A 56 14.77 14.50 1.48
CA GLU A 56 14.64 14.54 0.03
C GLU A 56 13.64 13.50 -0.52
N TYR A 57 13.68 12.27 0.02
CA TYR A 57 12.87 11.15 -0.44
C TYR A 57 11.85 10.68 0.62
N ASP A 58 11.50 11.57 1.53
CA ASP A 58 10.48 11.27 2.51
C ASP A 58 9.14 10.91 1.85
N PRO A 59 8.42 9.85 2.29
CA PRO A 59 7.14 9.49 1.74
C PRO A 59 6.17 10.66 1.69
N TYR A 60 5.34 10.68 0.67
CA TYR A 60 4.33 11.74 0.50
C TYR A 60 2.96 11.21 0.92
N MET A 61 2.40 11.83 1.94
CA MET A 61 1.11 11.46 2.51
C MET A 61 -0.04 12.16 1.78
N HIS A 62 -1.08 11.40 1.44
CA HIS A 62 -2.28 11.89 0.77
C HIS A 62 -2.07 12.62 -0.57
N PRO A 63 -1.19 12.13 -1.46
CA PRO A 63 -0.99 12.78 -2.76
C PRO A 63 -2.26 12.87 -3.62
N HIS A 64 -3.30 12.07 -3.35
CA HIS A 64 -4.59 12.17 -4.02
C HIS A 64 -5.28 13.53 -3.82
N LYS A 65 -4.93 14.28 -2.76
CA LYS A 65 -5.50 15.62 -2.52
C LYS A 65 -4.92 16.68 -3.46
N GLU A 66 -3.75 16.41 -4.06
CA GLU A 66 -3.04 17.36 -4.91
C GLU A 66 -2.82 16.84 -6.34
N SER A 67 -3.05 15.55 -6.58
CA SER A 67 -2.85 14.90 -7.87
C SER A 67 -4.12 14.25 -8.38
N GLU A 68 -4.57 14.71 -9.55
CA GLU A 68 -5.66 14.05 -10.28
C GLU A 68 -5.30 12.62 -10.71
N LEU A 69 -4.03 12.38 -11.10
CA LEU A 69 -3.55 11.05 -11.46
C LEU A 69 -3.67 10.08 -10.29
N VAL A 70 -3.29 10.50 -9.09
CA VAL A 70 -3.40 9.68 -7.88
C VAL A 70 -4.86 9.46 -7.47
N SER A 71 -5.71 10.49 -7.59
CA SER A 71 -7.16 10.35 -7.38
C SER A 71 -7.77 9.36 -8.35
N LYS A 72 -7.34 9.40 -9.62
CA LYS A 72 -7.73 8.45 -10.65
C LYS A 72 -7.35 7.01 -10.28
N ILE A 73 -6.14 6.79 -9.76
CA ILE A 73 -5.70 5.47 -9.28
C ILE A 73 -6.53 5.01 -8.08
N LEU A 74 -6.82 5.87 -7.12
CA LEU A 74 -7.64 5.52 -5.96
C LEU A 74 -9.05 5.05 -6.37
N GLY A 75 -9.62 5.62 -7.44
CA GLY A 75 -10.90 5.23 -8.05
C GLY A 75 -10.78 4.22 -9.19
N HIS A 76 -9.63 3.55 -9.39
CA HIS A 76 -9.41 2.66 -10.52
C HIS A 76 -10.39 1.47 -10.52
N PRO A 77 -11.18 1.26 -11.60
CA PRO A 77 -12.30 0.32 -11.60
C PRO A 77 -11.88 -1.13 -11.33
N LYS A 78 -10.71 -1.56 -11.78
CA LYS A 78 -10.20 -2.91 -11.51
C LYS A 78 -9.81 -3.09 -10.05
N ILE A 79 -9.28 -2.05 -9.40
CA ILE A 79 -9.01 -2.08 -7.96
C ILE A 79 -10.31 -2.18 -7.18
N LEU A 80 -11.30 -1.35 -7.51
CA LEU A 80 -12.58 -1.34 -6.81
C LEU A 80 -13.26 -2.71 -6.92
N GLU A 81 -13.34 -3.27 -8.13
CA GLU A 81 -13.93 -4.61 -8.33
C GLU A 81 -13.19 -5.70 -7.54
N ALA A 82 -11.85 -5.66 -7.52
CA ALA A 82 -11.05 -6.62 -6.76
C ALA A 82 -11.26 -6.46 -5.25
N MET A 83 -11.25 -5.22 -4.73
CA MET A 83 -11.45 -4.95 -3.31
C MET A 83 -12.86 -5.33 -2.84
N GLU A 84 -13.90 -4.96 -3.60
CA GLU A 84 -15.28 -5.37 -3.31
C GLU A 84 -15.42 -6.88 -3.23
N PHE A 85 -14.77 -7.59 -4.15
CA PHE A 85 -14.79 -9.04 -4.19
C PHE A 85 -14.14 -9.67 -2.96
N VAL A 86 -12.90 -9.28 -2.62
CA VAL A 86 -12.19 -9.92 -1.50
C VAL A 86 -12.67 -9.46 -0.13
N MET A 87 -13.16 -8.24 -0.02
CA MET A 87 -13.70 -7.70 1.25
C MET A 87 -15.20 -8.00 1.41
N ASN A 88 -15.85 -8.51 0.35
CA ASN A 88 -17.29 -8.80 0.30
C ASN A 88 -18.16 -7.63 0.83
N SER A 89 -17.89 -6.41 0.37
CA SER A 89 -18.54 -5.19 0.83
C SER A 89 -18.39 -4.06 -0.19
N GLU A 90 -19.29 -3.08 -0.19
CA GLU A 90 -18.98 -1.75 -0.71
C GLU A 90 -17.80 -1.18 0.06
N ILE A 91 -16.94 -0.42 -0.64
CA ILE A 91 -15.69 0.09 -0.08
C ILE A 91 -15.62 1.63 -0.15
N GLN A 92 -14.75 2.18 0.68
CA GLN A 92 -14.32 3.58 0.65
C GLN A 92 -12.79 3.62 0.66
N GLY A 93 -12.19 4.61 0.03
CA GLY A 93 -10.80 4.94 0.24
C GLY A 93 -10.61 5.62 1.60
N ILE A 94 -9.41 5.51 2.17
CA ILE A 94 -9.08 6.20 3.43
C ILE A 94 -7.76 6.96 3.39
N GLN A 95 -6.87 6.60 2.50
CA GLN A 95 -5.53 7.21 2.39
C GLN A 95 -4.84 6.84 1.08
N THR A 96 -3.83 7.63 0.72
CA THR A 96 -2.80 7.25 -0.24
C THR A 96 -1.42 7.65 0.29
N TRP A 97 -0.39 6.90 -0.11
CA TRP A 97 1.01 7.19 0.16
C TRP A 97 1.84 7.03 -1.11
N ALA A 98 2.74 7.95 -1.36
CA ALA A 98 3.82 7.72 -2.32
C ALA A 98 5.11 7.43 -1.55
N TYR A 99 5.76 6.34 -1.91
CA TYR A 99 7.03 5.92 -1.35
C TYR A 99 8.14 6.09 -2.39
N PHE A 100 9.22 6.69 -1.93
CA PHE A 100 10.45 6.90 -2.69
C PHE A 100 11.58 6.20 -1.94
N LYS A 101 12.05 5.08 -2.44
CA LYS A 101 13.13 4.32 -1.81
C LYS A 101 14.38 4.38 -2.68
N PRO A 102 15.27 5.36 -2.45
CA PRO A 102 16.53 5.46 -3.16
C PRO A 102 17.49 4.34 -2.77
N PRO A 103 18.58 4.13 -3.52
CA PRO A 103 19.69 3.30 -3.09
C PRO A 103 20.16 3.64 -1.67
N GLY A 104 20.40 2.61 -0.85
CA GLY A 104 20.81 2.75 0.55
C GLY A 104 19.68 3.04 1.56
N GLU A 105 18.43 3.21 1.10
CA GLU A 105 17.31 3.43 2.03
C GLU A 105 16.96 2.14 2.79
N LEU A 106 16.82 2.25 4.11
CA LEU A 106 16.51 1.12 4.97
C LEU A 106 15.07 0.61 4.77
N GLY A 107 14.89 -0.66 5.05
CA GLY A 107 13.61 -1.34 5.07
C GLY A 107 12.68 -0.93 6.20
N ARG A 108 11.50 -1.51 6.21
CA ARG A 108 10.51 -1.37 7.28
C ARG A 108 10.36 -2.69 8.02
N ASP A 109 10.29 -2.62 9.34
CA ASP A 109 10.12 -3.77 10.21
C ASP A 109 8.75 -4.44 10.03
N ALA A 110 8.65 -5.68 10.52
CA ALA A 110 7.43 -6.47 10.54
C ALA A 110 6.26 -5.70 11.17
N HIS A 111 5.15 -5.53 10.47
CA HIS A 111 3.97 -4.87 11.00
C HIS A 111 2.69 -5.37 10.33
N GLN A 112 1.57 -5.08 10.97
CA GLN A 112 0.23 -5.25 10.41
C GLN A 112 -0.40 -3.86 10.26
N ASP A 113 -0.91 -3.53 9.06
CA ASP A 113 -1.58 -2.24 8.85
C ASP A 113 -2.84 -2.08 9.70
N ALA A 114 -3.51 -3.19 10.03
CA ALA A 114 -4.65 -3.22 10.94
C ALA A 114 -4.32 -2.66 12.33
N PHE A 115 -3.08 -2.78 12.81
CA PHE A 115 -2.64 -2.17 14.06
C PHE A 115 -2.82 -0.64 14.07
N TYR A 116 -2.56 0.02 12.95
CA TYR A 116 -2.70 1.48 12.84
C TYR A 116 -4.14 1.93 12.63
N ASN A 117 -4.92 1.12 11.93
CA ASN A 117 -6.32 1.42 11.62
C ASN A 117 -7.27 0.98 12.72
N GLN A 118 -6.86 0.01 13.57
CA GLN A 118 -7.67 -0.59 14.63
C GLN A 118 -9.02 -1.09 14.10
N THR A 119 -8.97 -1.86 13.01
CA THR A 119 -10.16 -2.43 12.38
C THR A 119 -10.26 -3.92 12.62
N GLU A 120 -11.46 -4.43 12.57
CA GLU A 120 -11.73 -5.87 12.59
C GLU A 120 -11.12 -6.56 11.38
N TRP A 121 -11.00 -7.88 11.47
CA TRP A 121 -10.49 -8.72 10.40
C TRP A 121 -11.27 -8.51 9.09
N ASN A 122 -10.55 -8.45 7.98
CA ASN A 122 -11.05 -8.23 6.61
C ASN A 122 -11.89 -6.94 6.41
N LYS A 123 -11.73 -5.92 7.29
CA LYS A 123 -12.43 -4.63 7.14
C LYS A 123 -11.59 -3.54 6.50
N THR A 124 -10.27 -3.74 6.40
CA THR A 124 -9.35 -2.87 5.67
C THR A 124 -8.37 -3.69 4.84
N ALA A 125 -7.94 -3.09 3.75
CA ALA A 125 -6.93 -3.63 2.85
C ALA A 125 -6.18 -2.51 2.16
N ASN A 126 -5.01 -2.82 1.61
CA ASN A 126 -4.22 -1.87 0.84
C ASN A 126 -3.89 -2.43 -0.55
N VAL A 127 -3.61 -1.51 -1.47
CA VAL A 127 -3.09 -1.83 -2.81
C VAL A 127 -1.82 -1.02 -3.01
N SER A 128 -0.70 -1.71 -3.19
CA SER A 128 0.59 -1.10 -3.49
C SER A 128 0.94 -1.31 -4.95
N ILE A 129 1.01 -0.24 -5.73
CA ILE A 129 1.34 -0.29 -7.16
C ILE A 129 2.83 -0.03 -7.32
N SER A 130 3.52 -0.93 -7.99
CA SER A 130 4.95 -0.80 -8.31
C SER A 130 5.12 0.18 -9.47
N LEU A 131 5.83 1.27 -9.23
CA LEU A 131 6.18 2.27 -10.24
C LEU A 131 7.56 2.02 -10.85
N ASP A 132 8.31 1.09 -10.29
CA ASP A 132 9.55 0.52 -10.80
C ASP A 132 9.50 -1.01 -10.68
N ASP A 133 10.32 -1.71 -11.46
CA ASP A 133 10.55 -3.14 -11.24
C ASP A 133 11.11 -3.35 -9.83
N THR A 134 10.49 -4.23 -9.08
CA THR A 134 10.76 -4.40 -7.64
C THR A 134 11.10 -5.85 -7.33
N ASP A 135 12.14 -6.05 -6.55
CA ASP A 135 12.58 -7.33 -6.01
C ASP A 135 13.20 -7.16 -4.60
N GLU A 136 13.74 -8.24 -4.06
CA GLU A 136 14.40 -8.25 -2.76
C GLU A 136 15.61 -7.29 -2.68
N SER A 137 16.30 -7.04 -3.77
CA SER A 137 17.51 -6.23 -3.78
C SER A 137 17.26 -4.72 -3.68
N ASN A 138 16.13 -4.24 -4.24
CA ASN A 138 15.80 -2.81 -4.25
C ASN A 138 14.72 -2.40 -3.24
N GLY A 139 14.50 -3.22 -2.22
CA GLY A 139 13.60 -2.90 -1.11
C GLY A 139 12.16 -3.34 -1.30
N GLY A 140 11.97 -4.50 -1.94
CA GLY A 140 10.67 -5.13 -2.12
C GLY A 140 9.91 -5.33 -0.82
N ILE A 141 8.58 -5.40 -0.91
CA ILE A 141 7.72 -5.73 0.23
C ILE A 141 7.80 -7.24 0.44
N TRP A 142 8.08 -7.65 1.66
CA TRP A 142 8.04 -9.05 2.06
C TRP A 142 6.83 -9.34 2.96
N PHE A 143 6.39 -10.60 2.96
CA PHE A 143 5.22 -11.08 3.70
C PHE A 143 5.54 -12.36 4.45
N TYR A 144 4.99 -12.50 5.65
CA TYR A 144 4.79 -13.82 6.25
C TYR A 144 3.45 -14.36 5.73
N GLU A 145 3.51 -15.24 4.73
CA GLU A 145 2.31 -15.83 4.09
C GLU A 145 1.40 -16.48 5.14
N SER A 146 0.08 -16.32 4.99
CA SER A 146 -0.96 -16.82 5.92
C SER A 146 -1.04 -16.13 7.27
N SER A 147 -0.12 -15.21 7.62
CA SER A 147 -0.16 -14.50 8.91
C SER A 147 -1.37 -13.55 9.05
N HIS A 148 -2.07 -13.26 7.96
CA HIS A 148 -3.31 -12.48 7.97
C HIS A 148 -4.46 -13.17 8.72
N LEU A 149 -4.34 -14.46 9.01
CA LEU A 149 -5.28 -15.23 9.83
C LEU A 149 -5.09 -15.00 11.34
N LEU A 150 -3.99 -14.34 11.73
CA LEU A 150 -3.72 -13.95 13.11
C LEU A 150 -4.51 -12.68 13.49
N PRO A 151 -4.83 -12.51 14.79
CA PRO A 151 -5.31 -11.23 15.28
C PRO A 151 -4.24 -10.13 15.14
N ILE A 152 -4.59 -8.90 15.54
CA ILE A 152 -3.57 -7.84 15.67
C ILE A 152 -2.56 -8.27 16.74
N LEU A 153 -1.30 -8.34 16.34
CA LEU A 153 -0.19 -8.81 17.17
C LEU A 153 0.34 -7.71 18.09
N PRO A 154 0.94 -8.08 19.22
CA PRO A 154 1.70 -7.16 20.06
C PRO A 154 2.89 -6.59 19.29
N ILE A 155 3.36 -5.43 19.72
CA ILE A 155 4.53 -4.74 19.15
C ILE A 155 5.66 -4.77 20.17
N GLU A 156 6.84 -5.17 19.73
CA GLU A 156 8.10 -4.91 20.44
C GLU A 156 8.76 -3.65 19.90
N VAL A 157 9.45 -2.93 20.78
CA VAL A 157 10.14 -1.68 20.46
C VAL A 157 11.64 -1.87 20.64
N ASP A 158 12.38 -1.73 19.55
CA ASP A 158 13.84 -1.59 19.56
C ASP A 158 14.18 -0.09 19.68
N GLU A 159 14.57 0.33 20.89
CA GLU A 159 14.86 1.74 21.19
C GLU A 159 16.05 2.27 20.39
N GLU A 160 17.07 1.46 20.13
CA GLU A 160 18.27 1.87 19.38
C GLU A 160 17.92 2.11 17.92
N ARG A 161 17.15 1.21 17.30
CA ARG A 161 16.70 1.35 15.94
C ARG A 161 15.72 2.51 15.75
N THR A 162 14.92 2.80 16.78
CA THR A 162 14.00 3.96 16.79
C THR A 162 14.76 5.28 16.76
N LYS A 163 15.92 5.36 17.43
CA LYS A 163 16.77 6.57 17.47
C LYS A 163 17.44 6.89 16.14
N LEU A 164 17.63 5.91 15.27
CA LEU A 164 18.26 6.10 13.97
C LEU A 164 17.41 6.96 13.00
N ASN A 165 16.18 7.28 13.38
CA ASN A 165 15.26 8.01 12.51
C ASN A 165 14.33 8.95 13.29
N PRO A 166 14.76 10.19 13.61
CA PRO A 166 14.03 11.10 14.48
C PRO A 166 12.80 11.78 13.81
N ILE A 167 12.54 11.53 12.54
CA ILE A 167 11.40 12.14 11.84
C ILE A 167 10.11 11.35 12.16
N MET A 168 9.04 12.07 12.47
CA MET A 168 7.79 11.62 13.11
C MET A 168 7.14 10.36 12.51
N TRP A 169 7.19 10.15 11.21
CA TRP A 169 6.68 8.95 10.52
C TRP A 169 7.77 7.88 10.29
N ARG A 170 9.03 8.20 10.53
CA ARG A 170 10.13 7.25 10.63
C ARG A 170 10.22 6.62 12.03
N ASN A 171 9.49 7.14 13.02
CA ASN A 171 9.37 6.54 14.37
C ASN A 171 8.68 5.16 14.38
N GLU A 172 8.20 4.70 13.23
CA GLU A 172 7.67 3.34 13.07
C GLU A 172 8.77 2.30 12.81
N ARG A 173 10.01 2.73 12.51
CA ARG A 173 11.17 1.82 12.52
C ARG A 173 11.54 1.49 13.95
N GLY A 174 11.94 0.26 14.18
CA GLY A 174 12.19 -0.26 15.52
C GLY A 174 10.94 -0.71 16.26
N LYS A 175 9.77 -0.72 15.59
CA LYS A 175 8.53 -1.29 16.11
C LYS A 175 8.14 -2.48 15.27
N ALA A 176 8.30 -3.68 15.81
CA ALA A 176 8.02 -4.92 15.10
C ALA A 176 6.86 -5.69 15.72
N SER A 177 5.96 -6.22 14.87
CA SER A 177 4.96 -7.18 15.30
C SER A 177 5.61 -8.49 15.71
N VAL A 178 5.25 -9.02 16.86
CA VAL A 178 5.80 -10.27 17.43
C VAL A 178 4.94 -11.44 17.01
N LEU A 179 5.52 -12.34 16.22
CA LEU A 179 4.86 -13.59 15.84
C LEU A 179 4.73 -14.50 17.06
N PRO A 180 3.61 -15.24 17.22
CA PRO A 180 3.43 -16.17 18.33
C PRO A 180 4.48 -17.30 18.30
N GLU A 181 4.98 -17.70 19.47
CA GLU A 181 5.88 -18.84 19.58
C GLU A 181 5.30 -20.11 18.93
N GLY A 182 6.16 -20.89 18.28
CA GLY A 182 5.80 -22.14 17.64
C GLY A 182 5.09 -21.98 16.29
N HIS A 183 4.83 -20.77 15.83
CA HIS A 183 4.28 -20.50 14.49
C HIS A 183 5.42 -20.26 13.50
N SER A 184 5.35 -20.95 12.38
CA SER A 184 6.27 -20.76 11.24
C SER A 184 5.44 -20.37 10.02
N PHE A 185 5.71 -19.20 9.48
CA PHE A 185 5.10 -18.68 8.26
C PHE A 185 6.18 -18.55 7.17
N PRO A 186 5.90 -18.96 5.94
CA PRO A 186 6.82 -18.72 4.83
C PRO A 186 7.08 -17.21 4.68
N LEU A 187 8.35 -16.80 4.66
CA LEU A 187 8.75 -15.44 4.34
C LEU A 187 8.98 -15.34 2.84
N VAL A 188 8.25 -14.47 2.17
CA VAL A 188 8.27 -14.31 0.72
C VAL A 188 8.36 -12.84 0.34
N THR A 189 9.27 -12.50 -0.57
CA THR A 189 9.35 -11.19 -1.23
C THR A 189 8.92 -11.36 -2.69
N PRO A 190 7.67 -11.07 -3.04
CA PRO A 190 7.21 -11.20 -4.42
C PRO A 190 7.93 -10.19 -5.31
N ARG A 191 8.43 -10.66 -6.45
CA ARG A 191 8.94 -9.78 -7.50
C ARG A 191 7.78 -9.18 -8.26
N THR A 192 7.80 -7.87 -8.46
CA THR A 192 6.77 -7.17 -9.22
C THR A 192 7.39 -6.34 -10.35
N LYS A 193 6.69 -6.32 -11.47
CA LYS A 193 7.03 -5.45 -12.59
C LYS A 193 6.36 -4.09 -12.43
N LYS A 194 6.95 -3.09 -13.06
CA LYS A 194 6.36 -1.75 -13.20
C LYS A 194 4.93 -1.86 -13.72
N GLY A 195 3.96 -1.26 -13.01
CA GLY A 195 2.54 -1.32 -13.34
C GLY A 195 1.77 -2.46 -12.66
N GLN A 196 2.44 -3.44 -12.05
CA GLN A 196 1.78 -4.46 -11.23
C GLN A 196 1.40 -3.90 -9.86
N ALA A 197 0.33 -4.43 -9.30
CA ALA A 197 -0.17 -4.07 -7.99
C ALA A 197 -0.18 -5.28 -7.05
N VAL A 198 0.29 -5.05 -5.83
CA VAL A 198 0.15 -5.98 -4.71
C VAL A 198 -1.07 -5.59 -3.91
N PHE A 199 -2.06 -6.47 -3.90
CA PHE A 199 -3.24 -6.40 -3.03
C PHE A 199 -2.91 -7.09 -1.73
N LEU A 200 -2.99 -6.40 -0.60
CA LEU A 200 -2.58 -6.96 0.69
C LEU A 200 -3.63 -6.77 1.77
N HIS A 201 -3.90 -7.84 2.49
CA HIS A 201 -4.79 -7.86 3.65
C HIS A 201 -4.16 -7.07 4.81
N SER A 202 -4.93 -6.20 5.49
CA SER A 202 -4.36 -5.34 6.54
C SER A 202 -3.83 -6.09 7.77
N HIS A 203 -4.24 -7.34 7.98
CA HIS A 203 -3.74 -8.20 9.06
C HIS A 203 -2.50 -9.02 8.66
N ILE A 204 -2.06 -9.02 7.39
CA ILE A 204 -0.84 -9.73 7.02
C ILE A 204 0.38 -9.05 7.66
N VAL A 205 1.22 -9.84 8.30
CA VAL A 205 2.51 -9.35 8.80
C VAL A 205 3.44 -9.17 7.61
N HIS A 206 3.90 -7.96 7.41
CA HIS A 206 4.74 -7.58 6.30
C HIS A 206 5.73 -6.49 6.67
N GLY A 207 6.71 -6.30 5.83
CA GLY A 207 7.69 -5.24 5.93
C GLY A 207 8.29 -4.94 4.57
N SER A 208 9.46 -4.37 4.53
CA SER A 208 10.19 -4.21 3.27
C SER A 208 11.68 -4.37 3.49
N GLU A 209 12.37 -4.91 2.47
CA GLU A 209 13.81 -5.04 2.45
C GLU A 209 14.51 -3.69 2.43
N ASP A 210 15.80 -3.67 2.81
CA ASP A 210 16.67 -2.54 2.53
C ASP A 210 16.91 -2.43 1.02
N ASN A 211 17.08 -1.21 0.51
CA ASN A 211 17.48 -1.03 -0.88
C ASN A 211 19.02 -1.11 -0.99
N ASN A 212 19.51 -2.30 -1.25
CA ASN A 212 20.94 -2.58 -1.42
C ASN A 212 21.40 -2.51 -2.90
N SER A 213 20.51 -2.04 -3.79
CA SER A 213 20.79 -1.90 -5.21
C SER A 213 21.13 -0.45 -5.59
N ASP A 214 21.48 -0.25 -6.85
CA ASP A 214 21.65 1.08 -7.49
C ASP A 214 20.36 1.64 -8.10
N ARG A 215 19.21 0.94 -7.94
CA ARG A 215 17.91 1.29 -8.51
C ARG A 215 16.98 1.90 -7.47
N PHE A 216 16.16 2.84 -7.91
CA PHE A 216 15.02 3.29 -7.09
C PHE A 216 13.94 2.21 -6.98
N ARG A 217 13.18 2.28 -5.90
CA ARG A 217 11.91 1.58 -5.74
C ARG A 217 10.85 2.58 -5.33
N ARG A 218 10.05 3.02 -6.31
CA ARG A 218 8.90 3.89 -6.10
C ARG A 218 7.62 3.07 -6.12
N SER A 219 6.70 3.44 -5.26
CA SER A 219 5.37 2.82 -5.24
C SER A 219 4.33 3.80 -4.73
N ILE A 220 3.08 3.58 -5.13
CA ILE A 220 1.93 4.25 -4.56
C ILE A 220 1.06 3.23 -3.83
N LEU A 221 0.74 3.52 -2.58
CA LEU A 221 -0.15 2.72 -1.75
C LEU A 221 -1.49 3.43 -1.60
N SER A 222 -2.57 2.70 -1.84
CA SER A 222 -3.94 3.13 -1.63
C SER A 222 -4.60 2.26 -0.56
N GLY A 223 -5.16 2.88 0.47
CA GLY A 223 -5.86 2.18 1.56
C GLY A 223 -7.37 2.22 1.36
N TYR A 224 -8.02 1.06 1.54
CA TYR A 224 -9.46 0.86 1.40
C TYR A 224 -10.07 0.28 2.67
N ILE A 225 -11.33 0.58 2.89
CA ILE A 225 -12.11 0.12 4.05
C ILE A 225 -13.53 -0.27 3.62
N CYS A 226 -14.10 -1.29 4.25
CA CYS A 226 -15.52 -1.59 4.07
C CYS A 226 -16.35 -0.38 4.50
N LYS A 227 -17.32 0.01 3.69
CA LYS A 227 -18.19 1.17 3.95
C LYS A 227 -18.87 1.07 5.30
N GLY A 228 -18.82 2.15 6.07
CA GLY A 228 -19.41 2.22 7.41
C GLY A 228 -18.58 1.61 8.54
N THR A 229 -17.41 1.04 8.26
CA THR A 229 -16.51 0.53 9.30
C THR A 229 -15.91 1.66 10.12
N LYS A 230 -15.93 1.51 11.46
CA LYS A 230 -15.21 2.41 12.36
C LYS A 230 -13.72 2.13 12.31
N PHE A 231 -12.90 3.17 12.31
CA PHE A 231 -11.43 3.06 12.29
C PHE A 231 -10.76 4.22 13.02
N ARG A 232 -9.51 4.02 13.42
CA ARG A 232 -8.68 5.05 14.01
C ARG A 232 -8.14 5.99 12.91
N LYS A 233 -8.53 7.26 12.96
CA LYS A 233 -8.05 8.26 11.98
C LYS A 233 -6.55 8.51 12.06
N GLY A 234 -5.99 8.41 13.26
CA GLY A 234 -4.58 8.77 13.55
C GLY A 234 -4.39 10.28 13.65
N GLU A 235 -3.59 10.73 14.61
CA GLU A 235 -3.37 12.15 14.88
C GLU A 235 -2.69 12.87 13.71
N HIS A 236 -1.68 12.24 13.12
CA HIS A 236 -0.92 12.79 12.00
C HIS A 236 -1.53 12.42 10.65
N MET A 237 -2.01 11.19 10.53
CA MET A 237 -2.57 10.66 9.28
C MET A 237 -3.88 11.32 8.89
N LYS A 238 -4.71 11.67 9.89
CA LYS A 238 -6.04 12.29 9.68
C LYS A 238 -6.84 11.60 8.57
N ARG A 239 -6.86 10.25 8.59
CA ARG A 239 -7.59 9.45 7.61
C ARG A 239 -9.05 9.83 7.60
N GLU A 240 -9.61 9.92 6.40
CA GLU A 240 -11.02 10.24 6.20
C GLU A 240 -11.60 9.32 5.13
N PRO A 241 -12.88 8.94 5.24
CA PRO A 241 -13.54 8.20 4.17
C PRO A 241 -13.56 9.02 2.87
N ILE A 242 -13.19 8.36 1.77
CA ILE A 242 -13.16 8.95 0.43
C ILE A 242 -14.15 8.16 -0.43
N ASP A 243 -15.05 8.86 -1.11
CA ASP A 243 -15.97 8.23 -2.06
C ASP A 243 -15.21 7.84 -3.34
N VAL A 244 -14.87 6.57 -3.44
CA VAL A 244 -14.12 6.02 -4.58
C VAL A 244 -15.02 5.81 -5.81
N TYR A 245 -16.33 5.72 -5.63
CA TYR A 245 -17.28 5.57 -6.74
C TYR A 245 -17.49 6.89 -7.49
N ASP A 246 -17.50 8.02 -6.77
CA ASP A 246 -17.47 9.35 -7.39
C ASP A 246 -16.18 9.54 -8.22
N LEU A 247 -15.02 9.13 -7.67
CA LEU A 247 -13.76 9.14 -8.41
C LEU A 247 -13.79 8.23 -9.63
N LYS A 248 -14.38 7.02 -9.53
CA LYS A 248 -14.57 6.11 -10.65
C LYS A 248 -15.42 6.75 -11.76
N LEU A 249 -16.56 7.30 -11.41
CA LEU A 249 -17.44 8.01 -12.37
C LEU A 249 -16.70 9.17 -13.02
N LYS A 250 -16.06 10.02 -12.22
CA LYS A 250 -15.32 11.20 -12.68
C LYS A 250 -14.24 10.88 -13.70
N TYR A 251 -13.48 9.79 -13.52
CA TYR A 251 -12.27 9.53 -14.31
C TYR A 251 -12.39 8.39 -15.32
N TRP A 252 -13.31 7.44 -15.14
CA TRP A 252 -13.32 6.21 -15.91
C TRP A 252 -14.60 5.96 -16.68
N GLU A 253 -15.77 6.39 -16.20
CA GLU A 253 -17.05 6.10 -16.83
C GLU A 253 -17.54 7.23 -17.74
N ILE A 254 -17.21 8.48 -17.45
CA ILE A 254 -17.59 9.63 -18.29
C ILE A 254 -16.99 9.53 -19.71
N LYS A 255 -15.77 8.98 -19.84
CA LYS A 255 -15.13 8.76 -21.15
C LYS A 255 -15.81 7.74 -22.05
N LYS A 256 -16.77 6.96 -21.56
CA LYS A 256 -17.56 6.01 -22.37
C LYS A 256 -18.85 6.62 -22.96
N LEU A 257 -19.18 7.82 -22.52
CA LEU A 257 -20.36 8.56 -22.96
C LEU A 257 -20.02 9.64 -24.02
N GLN A 258 -18.77 9.80 -24.36
CA GLN A 258 -18.24 10.62 -25.46
C GLN A 258 -17.71 9.73 -26.59
#